data_697f735975567caa7faec2c2e27c92fe
#
_entry.id   697f735975567caa7faec2c2e27c92fe
#
_cell.length_a   1.000
_cell.length_b   1.000
_cell.length_c   1.000
_cell.angle_alpha   90.00
_cell.angle_beta   90.00
_cell.angle_gamma   90.00
#
_symmetry.space_group_name_H-M   'P 1'
#
loop_
_entity.id
_entity.type
_entity.pdbx_description
1 polymer ?
#
loop_
_entity_poly.entity_id
_entity_poly.type
_entity_poly.pdbx_seq_one_letter_code
_entity_poly.pdbx_strand_id
1 'polypeptide(L)'
;MSVSPPDSTKGVDPSKQRRFPRYPLDVRVSAKVFREEAPIELWGRSIEFGQDGIGVTLTGELKAGEVATLELTLPGGGAPLKLRALVRYRDGLRHGFEFLARDTIQRDTIRRTCDLLAVGR
;
A
#
# COMPACT_ATOMS: atom_id res chain seq x y z
N MET A 1 5.09 7.27 -35.86
CA MET A 1 5.00 6.93 -35.24
C MET A 1 4.92 7.00 -34.07
N SER A 2 4.87 7.14 -33.52
CA SER A 2 4.95 7.22 -32.46
C SER A 2 4.42 6.52 -31.70
N VAL A 3 4.17 5.84 -31.67
CA VAL A 3 3.88 5.07 -31.05
C VAL A 3 4.26 4.73 -29.87
N SER A 4 5.07 5.15 -29.48
CA SER A 4 5.57 4.89 -28.24
C SER A 4 4.62 4.97 -27.07
N PRO A 5 3.60 5.74 -27.07
CA PRO A 5 2.71 5.84 -25.93
C PRO A 5 2.18 4.53 -25.39
N PRO A 6 1.66 3.64 -26.20
CA PRO A 6 1.16 2.40 -25.65
C PRO A 6 2.26 1.62 -24.98
N ASP A 7 3.40 1.61 -25.58
CA ASP A 7 4.49 0.86 -25.00
C ASP A 7 4.94 1.48 -23.72
N SER A 8 5.03 2.79 -23.70
CA SER A 8 5.41 3.46 -22.48
C SER A 8 4.45 3.15 -21.36
N THR A 9 3.18 3.17 -21.68
CA THR A 9 2.17 2.91 -20.66
C THR A 9 2.31 1.52 -20.08
N LYS A 10 2.51 0.55 -20.95
CA LYS A 10 2.60 -0.81 -20.49
C LYS A 10 3.88 -1.07 -19.74
N GLY A 11 4.95 -0.45 -20.15
CA GLY A 11 6.23 -0.65 -19.53
C GLY A 11 6.49 0.27 -18.36
N VAL A 12 5.61 1.19 -18.09
CA VAL A 12 5.85 2.16 -17.04
C VAL A 12 5.68 1.52 -15.67
N ASP A 13 6.68 1.72 -14.84
CA ASP A 13 6.60 1.34 -13.44
C ASP A 13 5.50 2.18 -12.79
N PRO A 14 4.48 1.56 -12.19
CA PRO A 14 3.42 2.33 -11.54
C PRO A 14 3.94 3.36 -10.56
N SER A 15 5.09 3.11 -9.93
CA SER A 15 5.64 4.03 -8.95
C SER A 15 5.98 5.37 -9.57
N LYS A 16 6.25 5.42 -10.87
CA LYS A 16 6.63 6.66 -11.53
C LYS A 16 5.44 7.54 -11.86
N GLN A 17 4.23 7.02 -11.68
CA GLN A 17 3.02 7.78 -11.96
C GLN A 17 2.32 8.26 -10.71
N ARG A 18 2.89 8.01 -9.57
CA ARG A 18 2.24 8.37 -8.30
C ARG A 18 2.30 9.87 -8.08
N ARG A 19 1.22 10.39 -7.54
CA ARG A 19 1.16 11.80 -7.18
C ARG A 19 2.01 12.11 -5.97
N PHE A 20 2.20 11.14 -5.10
CA PHE A 20 2.90 11.32 -3.85
C PHE A 20 4.15 10.49 -3.81
N PRO A 21 5.20 11.01 -3.19
CA PRO A 21 6.41 10.21 -3.05
C PRO A 21 6.19 9.02 -2.13
N ARG A 22 7.02 8.01 -2.32
CA ARG A 22 7.02 6.81 -1.50
C ARG A 22 8.36 6.72 -0.80
N TYR A 23 8.32 6.32 0.47
CA TYR A 23 9.49 6.23 1.32
C TYR A 23 9.70 4.80 1.76
N PRO A 24 10.96 4.33 1.85
CA PRO A 24 11.19 2.97 2.35
C PRO A 24 10.62 2.82 3.76
N LEU A 25 9.96 1.70 3.98
CA LEU A 25 9.40 1.39 5.29
C LEU A 25 9.26 -0.11 5.39
N ASP A 26 9.91 -0.70 6.41
CA ASP A 26 9.88 -2.14 6.59
C ASP A 26 9.26 -2.45 7.94
N VAL A 27 7.94 -2.59 7.95
CA VAL A 27 7.21 -2.97 9.14
C VAL A 27 6.28 -4.13 8.81
N ARG A 28 5.87 -4.86 9.84
CA ARG A 28 4.94 -5.96 9.67
C ARG A 28 3.57 -5.44 9.33
N VAL A 29 2.91 -6.12 8.38
CA VAL A 29 1.59 -5.74 7.92
C VAL A 29 0.70 -6.96 7.90
N SER A 30 -0.54 -6.84 8.37
CA SER A 30 -1.53 -7.87 8.13
C SER A 30 -2.55 -7.35 7.14
N ALA A 31 -3.03 -8.25 6.28
CA ALA A 31 -4.04 -7.92 5.29
C ALA A 31 -5.17 -8.94 5.41
N LYS A 32 -6.38 -8.45 5.68
CA LYS A 32 -7.53 -9.32 5.85
C LYS A 32 -8.53 -9.04 4.73
N VAL A 33 -8.95 -10.08 4.05
CA VAL A 33 -9.92 -9.99 2.97
C VAL A 33 -11.08 -10.90 3.29
N PHE A 34 -12.30 -10.41 3.10
CA PHE A 34 -13.49 -11.23 3.31
C PHE A 34 -13.91 -11.81 1.96
N ARG A 35 -13.75 -13.12 1.84
CA ARG A 35 -14.20 -13.84 0.67
C ARG A 35 -15.46 -14.60 1.03
N GLU A 36 -16.06 -15.25 0.02
CA GLU A 36 -17.42 -15.74 0.14
C GLU A 36 -17.71 -16.49 1.42
N GLU A 37 -16.79 -17.34 1.83
CA GLU A 37 -17.11 -18.22 2.93
C GLU A 37 -16.38 -17.91 4.21
N ALA A 38 -15.27 -17.25 4.13
CA ALA A 38 -14.47 -17.00 5.32
C ALA A 38 -13.47 -15.89 5.06
N PRO A 39 -13.06 -15.19 6.11
CA PRO A 39 -12.00 -14.22 5.98
C PRO A 39 -10.68 -14.94 5.76
N ILE A 40 -9.83 -14.31 4.96
CA ILE A 40 -8.47 -14.78 4.75
C ILE A 40 -7.56 -13.69 5.29
N GLU A 41 -6.62 -14.08 6.13
CA GLU A 41 -5.66 -13.13 6.68
C GLU A 41 -4.26 -13.51 6.23
N LEU A 42 -3.58 -12.57 5.61
CA LEU A 42 -2.22 -12.75 5.16
C LEU A 42 -1.32 -11.80 5.92
N TRP A 43 -0.07 -12.21 6.09
CA TRP A 43 0.93 -11.42 6.78
C TRP A 43 2.03 -11.08 5.81
N GLY A 44 2.74 -10.00 6.12
CA GLY A 44 3.86 -9.64 5.30
C GLY A 44 4.62 -8.47 5.87
N ARG A 45 5.45 -7.87 5.04
CA ARG A 45 6.27 -6.73 5.42
C ARG A 45 6.13 -5.66 4.36
N SER A 46 6.07 -4.41 4.82
CA SER A 46 5.99 -3.29 3.90
C SER A 46 7.34 -3.10 3.21
N ILE A 47 7.27 -2.48 2.05
CA ILE A 47 8.45 -2.13 1.26
C ILE A 47 8.58 -0.62 1.21
N GLU A 48 7.47 0.05 0.98
CA GLU A 48 7.45 1.49 0.83
C GLU A 48 6.10 2.02 1.28
N PHE A 49 6.05 3.29 1.65
CA PHE A 49 4.87 3.91 2.22
C PHE A 49 4.75 5.33 1.69
N GLY A 50 3.55 5.72 1.28
CA GLY A 50 3.25 7.06 0.83
C GLY A 50 1.88 7.50 1.30
N GLN A 51 1.52 8.73 0.96
CA GLN A 51 0.22 9.24 1.38
C GLN A 51 -0.94 8.52 0.73
N ASP A 52 -0.72 7.99 -0.47
CA ASP A 52 -1.79 7.35 -1.24
C ASP A 52 -1.80 5.83 -1.12
N GLY A 53 -0.76 5.22 -0.57
CA GLY A 53 -0.75 3.77 -0.52
C GLY A 53 0.54 3.19 0.01
N ILE A 54 0.63 1.88 -0.08
CA ILE A 54 1.73 1.13 0.50
C ILE A 54 2.05 -0.07 -0.39
N GLY A 55 3.33 -0.42 -0.49
CA GLY A 55 3.76 -1.65 -1.13
C GLY A 55 4.08 -2.68 -0.06
N VAL A 56 3.63 -3.91 -0.24
CA VAL A 56 3.76 -4.95 0.77
C VAL A 56 4.07 -6.28 0.08
N THR A 57 4.98 -7.04 0.65
CA THR A 57 5.17 -8.43 0.26
C THR A 57 4.40 -9.29 1.25
N LEU A 58 3.45 -10.08 0.73
CA LEU A 58 2.56 -10.88 1.57
C LEU A 58 2.92 -12.35 1.47
N THR A 59 2.39 -13.14 2.40
CA THR A 59 2.61 -14.59 2.42
C THR A 59 1.73 -15.34 1.42
N GLY A 60 0.81 -14.65 0.78
CA GLY A 60 -0.07 -15.24 -0.22
C GLY A 60 -0.51 -14.17 -1.19
N GLU A 61 -1.28 -14.58 -2.20
CA GLU A 61 -1.67 -13.70 -3.30
C GLU A 61 -3.09 -13.22 -3.13
N LEU A 62 -3.26 -11.91 -3.26
CA LEU A 62 -4.56 -11.28 -3.40
C LEU A 62 -4.73 -10.85 -4.85
N LYS A 63 -5.97 -10.66 -5.27
CA LYS A 63 -6.24 -10.27 -6.64
C LYS A 63 -6.34 -8.76 -6.75
N ALA A 64 -5.86 -8.22 -7.87
CA ALA A 64 -6.08 -6.81 -8.16
C ALA A 64 -7.58 -6.53 -8.12
N GLY A 65 -7.95 -5.43 -7.47
CA GLY A 65 -9.34 -5.06 -7.30
C GLY A 65 -9.94 -5.50 -5.98
N GLU A 66 -9.30 -6.41 -5.25
CA GLU A 66 -9.81 -6.78 -3.94
C GLU A 66 -9.53 -5.68 -2.93
N VAL A 67 -10.45 -5.55 -1.96
CA VAL A 67 -10.28 -4.59 -0.87
C VAL A 67 -9.91 -5.38 0.37
N ALA A 68 -8.82 -4.96 1.00
CA ALA A 68 -8.33 -5.59 2.21
C ALA A 68 -8.37 -4.60 3.36
N THR A 69 -8.48 -5.12 4.57
CA THR A 69 -8.24 -4.30 5.76
C THR A 69 -6.78 -4.52 6.14
N LEU A 70 -6.03 -3.44 6.12
CA LEU A 70 -4.61 -3.48 6.50
C LEU A 70 -4.45 -3.01 7.93
N GLU A 71 -3.53 -3.65 8.62
CA GLU A 71 -3.19 -3.22 9.97
C GLU A 71 -1.67 -3.25 10.10
N LEU A 72 -1.10 -2.15 10.58
CA LEU A 72 0.34 -2.01 10.73
C LEU A 72 0.64 -0.99 11.81
N THR A 73 1.77 -1.18 12.50
CA THR A 73 2.23 -0.21 13.49
C THR A 73 3.28 0.66 12.84
N LEU A 74 3.01 1.95 12.81
CA LEU A 74 3.88 2.91 12.13
C LEU A 74 5.00 3.37 13.04
N PRO A 75 6.10 3.87 12.46
CA PRO A 75 7.17 4.47 13.25
C PRO A 75 6.61 5.62 14.09
N GLY A 76 7.16 5.80 15.28
CA GLY A 76 6.68 6.82 16.18
C GLY A 76 5.79 6.25 17.27
N GLY A 77 5.44 4.99 17.17
CA GLY A 77 4.65 4.32 18.19
C GLY A 77 3.18 4.60 18.07
N GLY A 78 2.45 4.34 19.13
CA GLY A 78 1.03 4.57 19.14
C GLY A 78 0.25 3.33 18.72
N ALA A 79 -1.06 3.52 18.57
CA ALA A 79 -1.94 2.43 18.18
C ALA A 79 -1.68 2.04 16.73
N PRO A 80 -1.93 0.79 16.37
CA PRO A 80 -1.79 0.37 14.99
C PRO A 80 -2.72 1.17 14.08
N LEU A 81 -2.23 1.46 12.88
CA LEU A 81 -3.09 2.02 11.84
C LEU A 81 -3.88 0.89 11.21
N LYS A 82 -5.18 1.05 11.17
CA LYS A 82 -6.07 0.04 10.60
C LYS A 82 -6.99 0.74 9.61
N LEU A 83 -6.90 0.35 8.34
CA LEU A 83 -7.70 0.99 7.31
C LEU A 83 -7.88 0.06 6.14
N ARG A 84 -8.85 0.38 5.30
CA ARG A 84 -9.13 -0.39 4.11
C ARG A 84 -8.23 0.10 2.97
N ALA A 85 -7.90 -0.82 2.09
CA ALA A 85 -7.04 -0.51 0.96
C ALA A 85 -7.41 -1.40 -0.21
N LEU A 86 -7.22 -0.86 -1.40
CA LEU A 86 -7.55 -1.54 -2.65
C LEU A 86 -6.27 -2.07 -3.28
N VAL A 87 -6.28 -3.35 -3.67
CA VAL A 87 -5.15 -3.93 -4.40
C VAL A 87 -5.15 -3.35 -5.80
N ARG A 88 -4.16 -2.53 -6.13
CA ARG A 88 -4.06 -1.90 -7.44
C ARG A 88 -3.26 -2.74 -8.41
N TYR A 89 -2.23 -3.40 -7.93
CA TYR A 89 -1.44 -4.30 -8.77
C TYR A 89 -0.77 -5.35 -7.91
N ARG A 90 -0.35 -6.40 -8.56
CA ARG A 90 0.34 -7.49 -7.91
C ARG A 90 1.41 -8.04 -8.86
N ASP A 91 2.56 -8.34 -8.28
CA ASP A 91 3.64 -9.00 -8.99
C ASP A 91 4.16 -10.09 -8.07
N GLY A 92 3.71 -11.32 -8.29
CA GLY A 92 4.01 -12.40 -7.39
C GLY A 92 3.40 -12.14 -6.02
N LEU A 93 4.22 -12.14 -4.99
CA LEU A 93 3.76 -11.87 -3.64
C LEU A 93 3.83 -10.38 -3.28
N ARG A 94 4.33 -9.57 -4.18
CA ARG A 94 4.42 -8.14 -3.96
C ARG A 94 3.12 -7.48 -4.41
N HIS A 95 2.53 -6.70 -3.51
CA HIS A 95 1.24 -6.07 -3.74
C HIS A 95 1.35 -4.57 -3.59
N GLY A 96 0.67 -3.83 -4.47
CA GLY A 96 0.53 -2.40 -4.33
C GLY A 96 -0.88 -2.07 -3.91
N PHE A 97 -1.01 -1.39 -2.78
CA PHE A 97 -2.31 -1.01 -2.23
C PHE A 97 -2.51 0.49 -2.32
N GLU A 98 -3.73 0.87 -2.64
CA GLU A 98 -4.18 2.26 -2.55
C GLU A 98 -5.02 2.39 -1.29
N PHE A 99 -4.69 3.36 -0.44
CA PHE A 99 -5.46 3.58 0.79
C PHE A 99 -6.84 4.10 0.48
N LEU A 100 -7.83 3.58 1.21
CA LEU A 100 -9.20 4.06 1.14
C LEU A 100 -9.51 4.77 2.46
N ALA A 101 -8.63 5.65 2.89
CA ALA A 101 -8.80 6.38 4.14
C ALA A 101 -9.97 7.32 4.03
N ARG A 102 -10.92 7.19 4.95
CA ARG A 102 -12.15 7.95 4.88
C ARG A 102 -12.20 9.11 5.85
N ASP A 103 -11.55 8.98 7.00
CA ASP A 103 -11.67 10.04 7.99
C ASP A 103 -10.38 10.84 8.08
N THR A 104 -10.53 12.00 8.68
CA THR A 104 -9.42 12.94 8.81
C THR A 104 -8.31 12.38 9.68
N ILE A 105 -8.68 11.60 10.70
CA ILE A 105 -7.68 11.07 11.63
C ILE A 105 -6.75 10.11 10.89
N GLN A 106 -7.30 9.23 10.07
CA GLN A 106 -6.48 8.31 9.30
C GLN A 106 -5.56 9.06 8.34
N ARG A 107 -6.11 10.04 7.64
CA ARG A 107 -5.32 10.81 6.67
C ARG A 107 -4.21 11.58 7.37
N ASP A 108 -4.50 12.15 8.53
CA ASP A 108 -3.49 12.89 9.27
C ASP A 108 -2.38 11.98 9.76
N THR A 109 -2.73 10.78 10.23
CA THR A 109 -1.75 9.82 10.68
C THR A 109 -0.82 9.42 9.54
N ILE A 110 -1.40 9.17 8.38
CA ILE A 110 -0.62 8.80 7.19
C ILE A 110 0.31 9.95 6.80
N ARG A 111 -0.21 11.17 6.75
CA ARG A 111 0.60 12.30 6.34
C ARG A 111 1.75 12.56 7.30
N ARG A 112 1.47 12.48 8.62
CA ARG A 112 2.52 12.70 9.60
C ARG A 112 3.60 11.63 9.52
N THR A 113 3.20 10.40 9.23
CA THR A 113 4.17 9.34 9.06
C THR A 113 5.07 9.62 7.86
N CYS A 114 4.48 10.06 6.75
CA CYS A 114 5.27 10.41 5.57
C CYS A 114 6.24 11.55 5.88
N ASP A 115 5.80 12.54 6.66
CA ASP A 115 6.67 13.64 7.03
C ASP A 115 7.87 13.14 7.85
N LEU A 116 7.63 12.23 8.78
CA LEU A 116 8.70 11.65 9.56
C LEU A 116 9.68 10.88 8.69
N LEU A 117 9.16 10.10 7.75
CA LEU A 117 10.01 9.30 6.87
C LEU A 117 10.82 10.19 5.94
N ALA A 118 10.24 11.29 5.49
CA ALA A 118 10.95 12.22 4.64
C ALA A 118 12.10 12.88 5.37
N VAL A 119 11.91 13.25 6.64
CA VAL A 119 12.95 13.88 7.43
C VAL A 119 14.11 12.93 7.69
N GLY A 120 13.81 11.65 7.86
CA GLY A 120 14.84 10.67 8.16
C GLY A 120 15.70 10.31 6.96
N ARG A 121 15.45 10.89 5.81
CA ARG A 121 16.25 10.60 4.62
C ARG A 121 17.36 11.64 4.43
#